data_84386aa875631e071e59977e4ba8f013
#
_entry.id   84386aa875631e071e59977e4ba8f013
#
_cell.length_a   1.000
_cell.length_b   1.000
_cell.length_c   1.000
_cell.angle_alpha   90.00
_cell.angle_beta   90.00
_cell.angle_gamma   90.00
#
_symmetry.space_group_name_H-M   'P 1'
#
loop_
_entity.id
_entity.type
_entity.pdbx_description
1 polymer ?
#
loop_
_entity_poly.entity_id
_entity_poly.type
_entity_poly.pdbx_seq_one_letter_code
_entity_poly.pdbx_strand_id
1 'polypeptide(L)'
;MSKYIQPSINLQSFHCPNCGVFSQHTWSNEIYCIYIQDRADGGRERASYNLNDYATAKCIHCSDISIWKGQIMVYPLTGNIEIANSDLPEDIQNDYNEAKNIVNISPRGAAALLRLAIQKLCK
;
A
#
# COMPACT_ATOMS: atom_id res chain seq x y z
N MET A 1 16.25 19.65 -1.91
CA MET A 1 15.17 18.81 -2.45
C MET A 1 15.22 17.42 -1.82
N SER A 2 14.18 17.01 -1.14
CA SER A 2 14.16 15.70 -0.50
C SER A 2 13.94 14.61 -1.55
N LYS A 3 14.68 13.53 -1.41
CA LYS A 3 14.56 12.38 -2.31
C LYS A 3 13.41 11.49 -1.86
N TYR A 4 12.62 11.03 -2.81
CA TYR A 4 11.57 10.04 -2.51
C TYR A 4 12.21 8.72 -2.12
N ILE A 5 11.82 8.20 -0.95
CA ILE A 5 12.24 6.89 -0.45
C ILE A 5 11.01 5.98 -0.51
N GLN A 6 11.04 5.01 -1.43
CA GLN A 6 9.90 4.11 -1.57
C GLN A 6 9.81 3.14 -0.40
N PRO A 7 8.58 2.67 -0.06
CA PRO A 7 8.42 1.65 0.97
C PRO A 7 9.21 0.39 0.65
N SER A 8 9.85 -0.16 1.68
CA SER A 8 10.61 -1.41 1.57
C SER A 8 10.61 -2.12 2.90
N ILE A 9 10.58 -3.45 2.85
CA ILE A 9 10.52 -4.29 4.05
C ILE A 9 11.75 -4.13 4.95
N ASN A 10 12.86 -3.66 4.40
CA ASN A 10 14.10 -3.53 5.17
C ASN A 10 14.30 -2.14 5.77
N LEU A 11 13.33 -1.24 5.60
CA LEU A 11 13.45 0.14 6.05
C LEU A 11 12.51 0.43 7.20
N GLN A 12 12.98 1.19 8.19
CA GLN A 12 12.13 1.70 9.26
C GLN A 12 11.47 3.02 8.90
N SER A 13 12.06 3.78 7.98
CA SER A 13 11.53 5.08 7.56
C SER A 13 11.48 5.15 6.05
N PHE A 14 10.34 5.56 5.54
CA PHE A 14 10.10 5.73 4.10
C PHE A 14 8.88 6.61 3.91
N HIS A 15 8.65 7.02 2.67
CA HIS A 15 7.44 7.78 2.35
C HIS A 15 6.23 6.87 2.49
N CYS A 16 5.29 7.25 3.35
CA CYS A 16 4.11 6.44 3.64
C CYS A 16 3.25 6.29 2.39
N PRO A 17 2.85 5.06 2.04
CA PRO A 17 1.99 4.86 0.86
C PRO A 17 0.57 5.40 1.04
N ASN A 18 0.17 5.68 2.29
CA ASN A 18 -1.17 6.19 2.59
C ASN A 18 -1.22 7.71 2.68
N CYS A 19 -0.25 8.35 3.35
CA CYS A 19 -0.27 9.79 3.57
C CYS A 19 0.81 10.56 2.81
N GLY A 20 1.79 9.86 2.23
CA GLY A 20 2.85 10.48 1.45
C GLY A 20 3.96 11.15 2.25
N VAL A 21 3.86 11.21 3.56
CA VAL A 21 4.85 11.84 4.42
C VAL A 21 6.01 10.87 4.69
N PHE A 22 7.24 11.37 4.63
CA PHE A 22 8.39 10.59 5.07
C PHE A 22 8.33 10.43 6.56
N SER A 23 8.17 9.20 7.04
CA SER A 23 7.92 8.93 8.45
C SER A 23 8.45 7.57 8.85
N GLN A 24 8.63 7.40 10.15
CA GLN A 24 8.97 6.10 10.72
C GLN A 24 7.75 5.20 10.74
N HIS A 25 7.97 3.92 10.51
CA HIS A 25 6.93 2.90 10.54
C HIS A 25 7.26 1.85 11.60
N THR A 26 6.23 1.38 12.27
CA THR A 26 6.36 0.31 13.27
C THR A 26 5.99 -1.01 12.61
N TRP A 27 6.95 -1.90 12.49
CA TRP A 27 6.77 -3.21 11.87
C TRP A 27 6.27 -4.24 12.86
N SER A 28 5.35 -5.09 12.42
CA SER A 28 4.88 -6.26 13.17
C SER A 28 4.76 -7.44 12.24
N ASN A 29 5.29 -8.58 12.65
CA ASN A 29 5.14 -9.85 11.92
C ASN A 29 4.34 -10.87 12.70
N GLU A 30 3.71 -10.46 13.81
CA GLU A 30 2.88 -11.34 14.62
C GLU A 30 1.41 -11.16 14.24
N ILE A 31 1.03 -11.76 13.13
CA ILE A 31 -0.33 -11.65 12.58
C ILE A 31 -1.00 -13.01 12.69
N TYR A 32 -2.14 -13.03 13.37
CA TYR A 32 -2.91 -14.25 13.60
C TYR A 32 -4.26 -14.16 12.93
N CYS A 33 -4.66 -15.26 12.31
CA CYS A 33 -6.02 -15.43 11.83
C CYS A 33 -6.79 -16.21 12.88
N ILE A 34 -7.90 -15.66 13.35
CA ILE A 34 -8.72 -16.28 14.39
C ILE A 34 -10.01 -16.79 13.74
N TYR A 35 -10.38 -18.03 14.04
CA TYR A 35 -11.56 -18.64 13.45
C TYR A 35 -12.28 -19.52 14.47
N ILE A 36 -13.53 -19.85 14.17
CA ILE A 36 -14.36 -20.74 14.98
C ILE A 36 -14.42 -22.08 14.27
N GLN A 37 -14.14 -23.16 15.00
CA GLN A 37 -14.22 -24.51 14.48
C GLN A 37 -15.15 -25.37 15.35
N ASP A 38 -15.76 -26.36 14.71
CA ASP A 38 -16.61 -27.31 15.43
C ASP A 38 -15.75 -28.38 16.06
N ARG A 39 -16.07 -28.75 17.33
CA ARG A 39 -15.42 -29.84 18.01
C ARG A 39 -16.15 -31.14 17.78
N ALA A 40 -15.46 -32.26 18.01
CA ALA A 40 -16.06 -33.60 17.87
C ALA A 40 -17.24 -33.84 18.82
N ASP A 41 -17.29 -33.11 19.95
CA ASP A 41 -18.37 -33.23 20.94
C ASP A 41 -19.60 -32.37 20.62
N GLY A 42 -19.62 -31.69 19.47
CA GLY A 42 -20.71 -30.83 19.05
C GLY A 42 -20.58 -29.39 19.52
N GLY A 43 -19.57 -29.08 20.32
CA GLY A 43 -19.29 -27.70 20.72
C GLY A 43 -18.48 -26.93 19.68
N ARG A 44 -18.34 -25.62 19.94
CA ARG A 44 -17.49 -24.76 19.10
C ARG A 44 -16.35 -24.23 19.93
N GLU A 45 -15.19 -24.07 19.27
CA GLU A 45 -14.04 -23.49 19.92
C GLU A 45 -13.38 -22.46 19.02
N ARG A 46 -12.68 -21.51 19.67
CA ARG A 46 -11.91 -20.49 19.00
C ARG A 46 -10.52 -21.04 18.74
N ALA A 47 -10.06 -20.93 17.50
CA ALA A 47 -8.74 -21.38 17.10
C ALA A 47 -8.01 -20.26 16.36
N SER A 48 -6.70 -20.38 16.25
CA SER A 48 -5.91 -19.38 15.54
C SER A 48 -4.72 -20.03 14.85
N TYR A 49 -4.25 -19.37 13.81
CA TYR A 49 -2.99 -19.72 13.19
C TYR A 49 -2.23 -18.44 12.82
N ASN A 50 -0.92 -18.56 12.77
CA ASN A 50 -0.05 -17.43 12.47
C ASN A 50 0.17 -17.32 10.95
N LEU A 51 0.05 -16.09 10.44
CA LEU A 51 0.36 -15.79 9.04
C LEU A 51 1.85 -15.45 8.94
N ASN A 52 2.70 -16.48 8.85
CA ASN A 52 4.15 -16.35 8.96
C ASN A 52 4.79 -15.50 7.86
N ASP A 53 4.15 -15.44 6.68
CA ASP A 53 4.70 -14.72 5.53
C ASP A 53 4.26 -13.27 5.48
N TYR A 54 3.40 -12.83 6.40
CA TYR A 54 2.80 -11.51 6.39
C TYR A 54 3.41 -10.62 7.45
N ALA A 55 3.47 -9.33 7.14
CA ALA A 55 3.89 -8.29 8.07
C ALA A 55 3.07 -7.04 7.85
N THR A 56 2.99 -6.19 8.87
CA THR A 56 2.37 -4.87 8.75
C THR A 56 3.36 -3.81 9.17
N ALA A 57 3.26 -2.65 8.54
CA ALA A 57 3.99 -1.46 8.93
C ALA A 57 2.99 -0.35 9.21
N LYS A 58 3.03 0.21 10.41
CA LYS A 58 2.13 1.29 10.82
C LYS A 58 2.87 2.60 10.80
N CYS A 59 2.34 3.56 10.04
CA CYS A 59 2.90 4.91 9.97
C CYS A 59 2.64 5.65 11.27
N ILE A 60 3.68 6.25 11.84
CA ILE A 60 3.52 7.03 13.07
C ILE A 60 2.82 8.37 12.81
N HIS A 61 2.79 8.85 11.57
CA HIS A 61 2.17 10.11 11.21
C HIS A 61 0.66 9.99 11.00
N CYS A 62 0.22 9.07 10.14
CA CYS A 62 -1.20 8.95 9.80
C CYS A 62 -1.90 7.80 10.53
N SER A 63 -1.14 6.91 11.17
CA SER A 63 -1.63 5.72 11.88
C SER A 63 -2.23 4.63 10.98
N ASP A 64 -2.19 4.81 9.67
CA ASP A 64 -2.59 3.76 8.73
C ASP A 64 -1.50 2.72 8.58
N ILE A 65 -1.90 1.54 8.13
CA ILE A 65 -0.98 0.43 7.95
C ILE A 65 -0.74 0.13 6.48
N SER A 66 0.43 -0.45 6.20
CA SER A 66 0.67 -1.19 4.97
C SER A 66 0.82 -2.66 5.31
N ILE A 67 0.37 -3.53 4.41
CA ILE A 67 0.38 -4.98 4.60
C ILE A 67 1.33 -5.59 3.57
N TRP A 68 2.20 -6.48 4.04
CA TRP A 68 3.26 -7.07 3.24
C TRP A 68 3.18 -8.59 3.28
N LYS A 69 3.41 -9.22 2.14
CA LYS A 69 3.59 -10.67 2.05
C LYS A 69 4.99 -10.91 1.51
N GLY A 70 5.88 -11.44 2.34
CA GLY A 70 7.30 -11.51 1.99
C GLY A 70 7.84 -10.11 1.77
N GLN A 71 8.40 -9.85 0.60
CA GLN A 71 8.96 -8.54 0.25
C GLN A 71 8.01 -7.69 -0.59
N ILE A 72 6.78 -8.17 -0.80
CA ILE A 72 5.81 -7.51 -1.68
C ILE A 72 4.76 -6.82 -0.82
N MET A 73 4.53 -5.54 -1.06
CA MET A 73 3.44 -4.81 -0.41
C MET A 73 2.13 -5.16 -1.11
N VAL A 74 1.18 -5.74 -0.36
CA VAL A 74 -0.12 -6.13 -0.89
C VAL A 74 -1.21 -5.12 -0.59
N TYR A 75 -0.98 -4.21 0.35
CA TYR A 75 -1.90 -3.12 0.66
C TYR A 75 -1.11 -1.92 1.20
N PRO A 76 -1.36 -0.71 0.73
CA PRO A 76 -2.22 -0.37 -0.40
C PRO A 76 -1.60 -0.80 -1.74
N LEU A 77 -2.42 -1.02 -2.75
CA LEU A 77 -1.96 -1.50 -4.06
C LEU A 77 -1.06 -0.49 -4.78
N THR A 78 -1.13 0.76 -4.39
CA THR A 78 -0.39 1.87 -5.02
C THR A 78 0.99 2.11 -4.42
N GLY A 79 1.39 1.30 -3.45
CA GLY A 79 2.35 1.61 -2.41
C GLY A 79 3.75 2.04 -2.79
N ASN A 80 4.24 1.67 -3.96
CA ASN A 80 5.63 1.98 -4.32
C ASN A 80 5.76 3.21 -5.20
N ILE A 81 4.67 3.95 -5.41
CA ILE A 81 4.65 5.08 -6.33
C ILE A 81 4.34 6.36 -5.56
N GLU A 82 5.12 7.39 -5.83
CA GLU A 82 4.96 8.68 -5.19
C GLU A 82 3.60 9.28 -5.51
N ILE A 83 3.01 9.98 -4.54
CA ILE A 83 1.72 10.64 -4.76
C ILE A 83 1.85 11.82 -5.72
N ALA A 84 0.74 12.18 -6.36
CA ALA A 84 0.71 13.26 -7.33
C ALA A 84 1.10 14.60 -6.68
N ASN A 85 1.84 15.42 -7.42
CA ASN A 85 2.17 16.76 -6.98
C ASN A 85 0.90 17.60 -6.87
N SER A 86 0.74 18.30 -5.74
CA SER A 86 -0.45 19.12 -5.48
C SER A 86 -0.57 20.32 -6.42
N ASP A 87 0.51 20.70 -7.09
CA ASP A 87 0.50 21.81 -8.05
C ASP A 87 -0.11 21.44 -9.39
N LEU A 88 -0.36 20.16 -9.65
CA LEU A 88 -1.00 19.71 -10.88
C LEU A 88 -2.47 20.04 -10.87
N PRO A 89 -3.07 20.35 -12.06
CA PRO A 89 -4.52 20.49 -12.16
C PRO A 89 -5.24 19.24 -11.65
N GLU A 90 -6.43 19.44 -11.10
CA GLU A 90 -7.18 18.37 -10.45
C GLU A 90 -7.46 17.19 -11.39
N ASP A 91 -7.84 17.44 -12.64
CA ASP A 91 -8.11 16.37 -13.60
C ASP A 91 -6.87 15.54 -13.92
N ILE A 92 -5.70 16.18 -13.93
CA ILE A 92 -4.43 15.50 -14.16
C ILE A 92 -4.02 14.71 -12.92
N GLN A 93 -4.23 15.26 -11.73
CA GLN A 93 -4.02 14.52 -10.49
C GLN A 93 -4.87 13.26 -10.45
N ASN A 94 -6.14 13.37 -10.88
CA ASN A 94 -7.06 12.23 -10.91
C ASN A 94 -6.57 11.13 -11.87
N ASP A 95 -6.10 11.51 -13.05
CA ASP A 95 -5.57 10.57 -14.03
C ASP A 95 -4.32 9.87 -13.48
N TYR A 96 -3.44 10.63 -12.85
CA TYR A 96 -2.22 10.08 -12.27
C TYR A 96 -2.55 9.10 -11.13
N ASN A 97 -3.47 9.47 -10.25
CA ASN A 97 -3.84 8.63 -9.12
C ASN A 97 -4.54 7.35 -9.59
N GLU A 98 -5.37 7.44 -10.62
CA GLU A 98 -5.98 6.25 -11.19
C GLU A 98 -4.95 5.32 -11.81
N ALA A 99 -3.97 5.88 -12.55
CA ALA A 99 -2.88 5.10 -13.11
C ALA A 99 -2.05 4.44 -12.02
N LYS A 100 -1.75 5.17 -10.96
CA LYS A 100 -1.01 4.68 -9.81
C LYS A 100 -1.73 3.49 -9.15
N ASN A 101 -3.06 3.57 -9.04
CA ASN A 101 -3.85 2.52 -8.40
C ASN A 101 -3.87 1.21 -9.20
N ILE A 102 -3.70 1.28 -10.51
CA ILE A 102 -3.83 0.10 -11.37
C ILE A 102 -2.50 -0.38 -11.95
N VAL A 103 -1.38 0.29 -11.67
CA VAL A 103 -0.11 -0.02 -12.33
C VAL A 103 0.35 -1.47 -12.08
N ASN A 104 0.10 -1.98 -10.89
CA ASN A 104 0.51 -3.34 -10.54
C ASN A 104 -0.47 -4.40 -11.09
N ILE A 105 -1.69 -3.99 -11.43
CA ILE A 105 -2.72 -4.88 -11.97
C ILE A 105 -2.72 -4.83 -13.49
N SER A 106 -2.61 -3.64 -14.05
CA SER A 106 -2.64 -3.40 -15.49
C SER A 106 -1.63 -2.33 -15.87
N PRO A 107 -0.35 -2.70 -16.09
CA PRO A 107 0.65 -1.70 -16.50
C PRO A 107 0.28 -1.00 -17.81
N ARG A 108 -0.37 -1.71 -18.73
CA ARG A 108 -0.82 -1.15 -20.00
C ARG A 108 -1.91 -0.09 -19.78
N GLY A 109 -2.86 -0.36 -18.89
CA GLY A 109 -3.90 0.61 -18.54
C GLY A 109 -3.32 1.84 -17.87
N ALA A 110 -2.36 1.63 -16.95
CA ALA A 110 -1.68 2.75 -16.29
C ALA A 110 -0.92 3.62 -17.28
N ALA A 111 -0.22 3.00 -18.25
CA ALA A 111 0.50 3.74 -19.29
C ALA A 111 -0.45 4.58 -20.15
N ALA A 112 -1.62 4.04 -20.49
CA ALA A 112 -2.62 4.77 -21.27
C ALA A 112 -3.12 6.01 -20.51
N LEU A 113 -3.39 5.87 -19.22
CA LEU A 113 -3.84 7.00 -18.39
C LEU A 113 -2.75 8.07 -18.24
N LEU A 114 -1.50 7.67 -18.06
CA LEU A 114 -0.39 8.62 -17.96
C LEU A 114 -0.19 9.37 -19.27
N ARG A 115 -0.35 8.69 -20.41
CA ARG A 115 -0.27 9.34 -21.72
C ARG A 115 -1.36 10.38 -21.86
N LEU A 116 -2.59 10.08 -21.44
CA LEU A 116 -3.71 11.02 -21.46
C LEU A 116 -3.40 12.24 -20.58
N ALA A 117 -2.84 12.02 -19.39
CA ALA A 117 -2.46 13.10 -18.48
C ALA A 117 -1.43 14.04 -19.13
N ILE A 118 -0.42 13.47 -19.79
CA ILE A 118 0.60 14.25 -20.48
C ILE A 118 -0.03 15.07 -21.62
N GLN A 119 -0.95 14.50 -22.37
CA GLN A 119 -1.64 15.21 -23.44
C GLN A 119 -2.41 16.42 -22.91
N LYS A 120 -3.06 16.28 -21.76
CA LYS A 120 -3.77 17.39 -21.12
C LYS A 120 -2.82 18.51 -20.68
N LEU A 121 -1.62 18.15 -20.20
CA LEU A 121 -0.63 19.14 -19.79
C LEU A 121 -0.09 19.94 -20.96
N CYS A 122 -0.03 19.35 -22.16
CA CYS A 122 0.55 19.96 -23.34
C CYS A 122 -0.41 20.87 -24.13
N LYS A 123 -1.63 21.03 -23.66
CA LYS A 123 -2.62 21.91 -24.32
C LYS A 123 -2.54 23.34 -23.85
#